data_2f206c9845ee62d7842d3ce56e107b57
#
_entry.id   2f206c9845ee62d7842d3ce56e107b57
#
_cell.length_a   1.000
_cell.length_b   1.000
_cell.length_c   1.000
_cell.angle_alpha   90.00
_cell.angle_beta   90.00
_cell.angle_gamma   90.00
#
_symmetry.space_group_name_H-M   'P 1'
#
loop_
_entity.id
_entity.type
_entity.pdbx_description
1 polymer ?
#
loop_
_entity_poly.entity_id
_entity_poly.type
_entity_poly.pdbx_seq_one_letter_code
_entity_poly.pdbx_strand_id
1 'polypeptide(L)'
;MVTALQTRNLTKVYQGKEAVSDVNMTIKQGEIYGFLGPNGAGKTTVMRMITNLVKPTSGEIEFFGEKMTPGSYEMLKRMGCIIEYPVFYDKLSARENLMLHGEYMGYYDPQSATAALELVKLSDINNKPVKQFSLGMKQRLGIARAVMTKPELLILDEPINGLDPVGIKELRDVFRMLSREYGMTLLISSHLLGEIEQVADTIGVIREGRLMEEVSMESIRGRNSHYIELVTPDSTKAVYVLSHQLGLNNFKVMDPGLIRIYDDGITLSDLNKALVLGDVGVENLSRKHHSLEDYFMERIGGEGIA
;
A
#
# COMPACT_ATOMS: atom_id res chain seq x y z
N MET A 1 16.88 13.64 -2.33
CA MET A 1 16.08 13.12 -1.20
C MET A 1 16.93 12.09 -0.48
N VAL A 2 16.82 12.02 0.84
CA VAL A 2 17.59 11.04 1.66
C VAL A 2 16.90 9.68 1.55
N THR A 3 17.68 8.61 1.44
CA THR A 3 17.19 7.22 1.48
C THR A 3 17.07 6.79 2.94
N ALA A 4 15.86 6.39 3.37
CA ALA A 4 15.61 5.89 4.71
C ALA A 4 15.94 4.40 4.82
N LEU A 5 15.53 3.61 3.83
CA LEU A 5 15.81 2.18 3.79
C LEU A 5 16.20 1.74 2.37
N GLN A 6 17.23 0.91 2.25
CA GLN A 6 17.59 0.26 1.01
C GLN A 6 17.90 -1.21 1.22
N THR A 7 17.43 -2.06 0.32
CA THR A 7 17.82 -3.46 0.26
C THR A 7 18.59 -3.71 -1.03
N ARG A 8 19.62 -4.56 -0.98
CA ARG A 8 20.42 -4.96 -2.16
C ARG A 8 20.53 -6.47 -2.19
N ASN A 9 20.06 -7.07 -3.28
CA ASN A 9 20.08 -8.51 -3.55
C ASN A 9 19.58 -9.33 -2.35
N LEU A 10 18.57 -8.80 -1.66
CA LEU A 10 18.05 -9.38 -0.43
C LEU A 10 17.39 -10.72 -0.71
N THR A 11 17.94 -11.80 -0.14
CA THR A 11 17.50 -13.16 -0.41
C THR A 11 17.29 -13.94 0.88
N LYS A 12 16.21 -14.76 0.89
CA LYS A 12 15.94 -15.69 1.99
C LYS A 12 15.57 -17.06 1.47
N VAL A 13 16.32 -18.06 1.92
CA VAL A 13 16.08 -19.47 1.64
C VAL A 13 15.67 -20.19 2.91
N TYR A 14 14.59 -20.95 2.87
CA TYR A 14 14.12 -21.85 3.93
C TYR A 14 14.14 -23.29 3.39
N GLN A 15 14.87 -24.17 4.02
CA GLN A 15 14.93 -25.61 3.67
C GLN A 15 15.11 -25.85 2.15
N GLY A 16 16.00 -25.08 1.53
CA GLY A 16 16.30 -25.18 0.09
C GLY A 16 15.32 -24.49 -0.85
N LYS A 17 14.22 -23.89 -0.34
CA LYS A 17 13.25 -23.11 -1.14
C LYS A 17 13.50 -21.62 -0.94
N GLU A 18 13.65 -20.87 -2.04
CA GLU A 18 13.70 -19.43 -2.00
C GLU A 18 12.31 -18.85 -1.67
N ALA A 19 12.22 -18.19 -0.53
CA ALA A 19 11.02 -17.44 -0.14
C ALA A 19 11.09 -15.98 -0.57
N VAL A 20 12.31 -15.43 -0.68
CA VAL A 20 12.62 -14.11 -1.20
C VAL A 20 13.90 -14.25 -2.02
N SER A 21 13.94 -13.67 -3.21
CA SER A 21 15.05 -13.78 -4.14
C SER A 21 15.36 -12.40 -4.74
N ASP A 22 16.57 -11.92 -4.47
CA ASP A 22 17.17 -10.75 -5.12
C ASP A 22 16.33 -9.46 -5.04
N VAL A 23 15.72 -9.18 -3.88
CA VAL A 23 14.87 -8.00 -3.69
C VAL A 23 15.75 -6.76 -3.49
N ASN A 24 15.59 -5.80 -4.43
CA ASN A 24 16.26 -4.51 -4.46
C ASN A 24 15.20 -3.41 -4.31
N MET A 25 15.06 -2.82 -3.13
CA MET A 25 14.02 -1.87 -2.77
C MET A 25 14.64 -0.60 -2.21
N THR A 26 14.07 0.56 -2.54
CA THR A 26 14.55 1.87 -2.05
C THR A 26 13.40 2.69 -1.50
N ILE A 27 13.42 3.00 -0.20
CA ILE A 27 12.42 3.83 0.48
C ILE A 27 13.05 5.18 0.82
N LYS A 28 12.40 6.27 0.41
CA LYS A 28 12.84 7.64 0.68
C LYS A 28 12.31 8.10 2.03
N GLN A 29 13.07 8.98 2.68
CA GLN A 29 12.65 9.57 3.95
C GLN A 29 11.33 10.34 3.80
N GLY A 30 10.39 10.10 4.72
CA GLY A 30 9.10 10.78 4.80
C GLY A 30 8.05 10.29 3.80
N GLU A 31 8.36 9.32 2.92
CA GLU A 31 7.36 8.76 2.00
C GLU A 31 6.55 7.63 2.64
N ILE A 32 5.39 7.38 2.07
CA ILE A 32 4.62 6.16 2.28
C ILE A 32 4.93 5.20 1.13
N TYR A 33 5.62 4.12 1.43
CA TYR A 33 5.94 3.05 0.49
C TYR A 33 4.95 1.90 0.65
N GLY A 34 4.15 1.66 -0.40
CA GLY A 34 3.24 0.53 -0.49
C GLY A 34 3.94 -0.71 -1.02
N PHE A 35 3.95 -1.80 -0.26
CA PHE A 35 4.55 -3.07 -0.66
C PHE A 35 3.46 -4.08 -0.98
N LEU A 36 3.18 -4.24 -2.28
CA LEU A 36 2.05 -4.97 -2.81
C LEU A 36 2.42 -6.38 -3.31
N GLY A 37 1.50 -7.30 -3.13
CA GLY A 37 1.62 -8.65 -3.68
C GLY A 37 0.61 -9.62 -3.07
N PRO A 38 0.33 -10.74 -3.73
CA PRO A 38 -0.58 -11.75 -3.21
C PRO A 38 -0.10 -12.39 -1.91
N ASN A 39 -0.97 -13.13 -1.25
CA ASN A 39 -0.60 -13.89 -0.07
C ASN A 39 0.47 -14.91 -0.42
N GLY A 40 1.51 -15.00 0.42
CA GLY A 40 2.66 -15.87 0.17
C GLY A 40 3.72 -15.32 -0.79
N ALA A 41 3.56 -14.10 -1.33
CA ALA A 41 4.53 -13.48 -2.24
C ALA A 41 5.90 -13.14 -1.60
N GLY A 42 6.02 -13.21 -0.26
CA GLY A 42 7.27 -12.92 0.44
C GLY A 42 7.28 -11.60 1.24
N LYS A 43 6.19 -10.81 1.22
CA LYS A 43 6.08 -9.49 1.90
C LYS A 43 6.53 -9.54 3.36
N THR A 44 5.87 -10.38 4.16
CA THR A 44 6.18 -10.56 5.59
C THR A 44 7.63 -11.02 5.80
N THR A 45 8.17 -11.88 4.92
CA THR A 45 9.57 -12.34 5.02
C THR A 45 10.56 -11.19 4.81
N VAL A 46 10.31 -10.32 3.83
CA VAL A 46 11.13 -9.11 3.61
C VAL A 46 11.06 -8.21 4.84
N MET A 47 9.87 -7.92 5.36
CA MET A 47 9.69 -7.08 6.55
C MET A 47 10.36 -7.68 7.79
N ARG A 48 10.29 -9.00 7.98
CA ARG A 48 11.00 -9.68 9.08
C ARG A 48 12.53 -9.59 8.95
N MET A 49 13.06 -9.56 7.73
CA MET A 49 14.49 -9.34 7.52
C MET A 49 14.89 -7.90 7.83
N ILE A 50 14.10 -6.92 7.39
CA ILE A 50 14.32 -5.50 7.68
C ILE A 50 14.28 -5.22 9.20
N THR A 51 13.37 -5.86 9.92
CA THR A 51 13.25 -5.71 11.39
C THR A 51 14.20 -6.61 12.18
N ASN A 52 15.14 -7.27 11.50
CA ASN A 52 16.12 -8.21 12.09
C ASN A 52 15.51 -9.40 12.87
N LEU A 53 14.22 -9.68 12.66
CA LEU A 53 13.55 -10.87 13.21
C LEU A 53 14.01 -12.15 12.52
N VAL A 54 14.43 -12.04 11.26
CA VAL A 54 14.97 -13.14 10.46
C VAL A 54 16.23 -12.67 9.76
N LYS A 55 17.31 -13.44 9.84
CA LYS A 55 18.56 -13.13 9.13
C LYS A 55 18.39 -13.42 7.63
N PRO A 56 18.83 -12.50 6.73
CA PRO A 56 18.96 -12.81 5.32
C PRO A 56 19.88 -14.01 5.08
N THR A 57 19.65 -14.77 4.02
CA THR A 57 20.60 -15.78 3.53
C THR A 57 21.73 -15.11 2.78
N SER A 58 21.43 -14.07 2.00
CA SER A 58 22.39 -13.19 1.32
C SER A 58 21.78 -11.81 1.08
N GLY A 59 22.58 -10.87 0.60
CA GLY A 59 22.18 -9.50 0.37
C GLY A 59 22.41 -8.60 1.59
N GLU A 60 22.06 -7.34 1.45
CA GLU A 60 22.33 -6.29 2.42
C GLU A 60 21.10 -5.42 2.65
N ILE A 61 21.02 -4.86 3.86
CA ILE A 61 20.01 -3.88 4.25
C ILE A 61 20.75 -2.67 4.80
N GLU A 62 20.43 -1.48 4.29
CA GLU A 62 20.94 -0.21 4.79
C GLU A 62 19.79 0.62 5.35
N PHE A 63 19.98 1.19 6.52
CA PHE A 63 19.04 2.10 7.17
C PHE A 63 19.71 3.46 7.37
N PHE A 64 19.21 4.51 6.70
CA PHE A 64 19.82 5.84 6.64
C PHE A 64 21.30 5.82 6.27
N GLY A 65 21.68 4.96 5.31
CA GLY A 65 23.06 4.82 4.83
C GLY A 65 23.96 3.97 5.72
N GLU A 66 23.46 3.47 6.84
CA GLU A 66 24.20 2.58 7.73
C GLU A 66 23.80 1.12 7.47
N LYS A 67 24.80 0.25 7.27
CA LYS A 67 24.56 -1.18 7.01
C LYS A 67 24.04 -1.87 8.26
N MET A 68 22.92 -2.57 8.12
CA MET A 68 22.36 -3.37 9.20
C MET A 68 23.13 -4.67 9.41
N THR A 69 23.36 -5.00 10.67
CA THR A 69 24.02 -6.23 11.14
C THR A 69 23.15 -6.88 12.22
N PRO A 70 23.39 -8.14 12.60
CA PRO A 70 22.70 -8.76 13.71
C PRO A 70 22.78 -8.02 15.05
N GLY A 71 23.78 -7.16 15.22
CA GLY A 71 24.00 -6.35 16.42
C GLY A 71 23.48 -4.91 16.34
N SER A 72 22.75 -4.53 15.29
CA SER A 72 22.27 -3.16 15.05
C SER A 72 21.06 -2.79 15.91
N TYR A 73 21.12 -3.02 17.23
CA TYR A 73 19.99 -2.77 18.15
C TYR A 73 19.62 -1.30 18.24
N GLU A 74 20.58 -0.39 18.12
CA GLU A 74 20.30 1.06 18.15
C GLU A 74 19.51 1.52 16.91
N MET A 75 19.74 0.91 15.75
CA MET A 75 18.92 1.16 14.56
C MET A 75 17.48 0.69 14.77
N LEU A 76 17.29 -0.47 15.40
CA LEU A 76 15.95 -1.02 15.65
C LEU A 76 15.12 -0.14 16.60
N LYS A 77 15.74 0.61 17.52
CA LYS A 77 15.05 1.60 18.36
C LYS A 77 14.44 2.75 17.56
N ARG A 78 14.97 3.03 16.37
CA ARG A 78 14.47 4.04 15.43
C ARG A 78 13.37 3.51 14.50
N MET A 79 12.98 2.24 14.67
CA MET A 79 11.94 1.57 13.89
C MET A 79 10.76 1.21 14.79
N GLY A 80 9.55 1.55 14.36
CA GLY A 80 8.31 1.01 14.91
C GLY A 80 7.79 -0.08 13.98
N CYS A 81 7.29 -1.19 14.50
CA CYS A 81 6.78 -2.24 13.62
C CYS A 81 5.54 -2.96 14.18
N ILE A 82 4.69 -3.36 13.25
CA ILE A 82 3.63 -4.37 13.46
C ILE A 82 3.84 -5.42 12.38
N ILE A 83 4.30 -6.60 12.77
CA ILE A 83 4.45 -7.76 11.91
C ILE A 83 3.38 -8.77 12.32
N GLU A 84 2.49 -9.12 11.37
CA GLU A 84 1.28 -9.92 11.64
C GLU A 84 0.28 -9.18 12.55
N TYR A 85 -0.15 -9.79 13.65
CA TYR A 85 -1.16 -9.21 14.55
C TYR A 85 -0.54 -8.63 15.82
N PRO A 86 -0.97 -7.44 16.24
CA PRO A 86 -0.51 -6.87 17.50
C PRO A 86 -1.10 -7.66 18.69
N VAL A 87 -0.24 -8.18 19.55
CA VAL A 87 -0.63 -8.86 20.78
C VAL A 87 -0.54 -7.92 21.97
N PHE A 88 -1.52 -7.99 22.86
CA PHE A 88 -1.65 -7.15 24.04
C PHE A 88 -1.95 -7.97 25.29
N TYR A 89 -1.75 -7.36 26.45
CA TYR A 89 -2.23 -7.86 27.71
C TYR A 89 -3.73 -7.59 27.81
N ASP A 90 -4.54 -8.60 27.59
CA ASP A 90 -5.99 -8.51 27.43
C ASP A 90 -6.73 -7.90 28.63
N LYS A 91 -6.20 -8.06 29.85
CA LYS A 91 -6.79 -7.54 31.08
C LYS A 91 -6.43 -6.08 31.37
N LEU A 92 -5.40 -5.57 30.71
CA LEU A 92 -4.96 -4.18 30.85
C LEU A 92 -5.73 -3.26 29.90
N SER A 93 -5.83 -1.99 30.26
CA SER A 93 -6.32 -0.92 29.40
C SER A 93 -5.33 -0.63 28.26
N ALA A 94 -5.74 0.17 27.27
CA ALA A 94 -4.87 0.64 26.20
C ALA A 94 -3.65 1.38 26.76
N ARG A 95 -3.89 2.32 27.69
CA ARG A 95 -2.83 3.12 28.32
C ARG A 95 -1.83 2.26 29.07
N GLU A 96 -2.29 1.31 29.89
CA GLU A 96 -1.42 0.41 30.65
C GLU A 96 -0.57 -0.46 29.71
N ASN A 97 -1.13 -0.96 28.62
CA ASN A 97 -0.37 -1.70 27.59
C ASN A 97 0.74 -0.83 26.97
N LEU A 98 0.46 0.44 26.66
CA LEU A 98 1.44 1.36 26.11
C LEU A 98 2.53 1.72 27.14
N MET A 99 2.15 2.01 28.37
CA MET A 99 3.12 2.30 29.45
C MET A 99 4.08 1.12 29.67
N LEU A 100 3.54 -0.10 29.75
CA LEU A 100 4.34 -1.29 29.92
C LEU A 100 5.30 -1.50 28.72
N HIS A 101 4.84 -1.23 27.51
CA HIS A 101 5.71 -1.26 26.31
C HIS A 101 6.82 -0.21 26.42
N GLY A 102 6.51 1.01 26.84
CA GLY A 102 7.51 2.06 27.07
C GLY A 102 8.60 1.61 28.04
N GLU A 103 8.22 0.97 29.16
CA GLU A 103 9.17 0.41 30.12
C GLU A 103 10.10 -0.62 29.49
N TYR A 104 9.56 -1.57 28.70
CA TYR A 104 10.37 -2.56 27.97
C TYR A 104 11.34 -1.94 26.96
N MET A 105 10.94 -0.83 26.33
CA MET A 105 11.78 -0.12 25.37
C MET A 105 12.77 0.84 26.01
N GLY A 106 12.73 1.02 27.35
CA GLY A 106 13.51 2.02 28.04
C GLY A 106 13.09 3.46 27.72
N TYR A 107 11.84 3.66 27.29
CA TYR A 107 11.28 4.94 26.87
C TYR A 107 10.35 5.48 27.97
N TYR A 108 10.84 6.43 28.74
CA TYR A 108 10.18 6.92 29.96
C TYR A 108 9.52 8.30 29.78
N ASP A 109 8.75 8.50 28.73
CA ASP A 109 7.95 9.71 28.57
C ASP A 109 6.49 9.45 29.00
N PRO A 110 6.04 9.98 30.16
CA PRO A 110 4.69 9.73 30.67
C PRO A 110 3.57 10.26 29.75
N GLN A 111 3.88 11.22 28.87
CA GLN A 111 2.90 11.81 27.96
C GLN A 111 2.81 11.05 26.62
N SER A 112 3.81 10.25 26.27
CA SER A 112 3.87 9.55 25.00
C SER A 112 2.70 8.59 24.79
N ALA A 113 2.29 7.86 25.83
CA ALA A 113 1.14 6.96 25.74
C ALA A 113 -0.17 7.71 25.47
N THR A 114 -0.37 8.86 26.11
CA THR A 114 -1.56 9.71 25.89
C THR A 114 -1.55 10.28 24.48
N ALA A 115 -0.44 10.88 24.04
CA ALA A 115 -0.29 11.42 22.70
C ALA A 115 -0.48 10.35 21.61
N ALA A 116 0.06 9.15 21.82
CA ALA A 116 -0.11 8.04 20.89
C ALA A 116 -1.58 7.57 20.79
N LEU A 117 -2.33 7.57 21.91
CA LEU A 117 -3.76 7.24 21.91
C LEU A 117 -4.61 8.31 21.21
N GLU A 118 -4.29 9.58 21.44
CA GLU A 118 -4.94 10.71 20.75
C GLU A 118 -4.74 10.61 19.23
N LEU A 119 -3.51 10.36 18.79
CA LEU A 119 -3.14 10.23 17.39
C LEU A 119 -3.97 9.16 16.66
N VAL A 120 -4.26 8.04 17.31
CA VAL A 120 -5.06 6.96 16.73
C VAL A 120 -6.55 7.03 17.10
N LYS A 121 -7.02 8.13 17.69
CA LYS A 121 -8.42 8.34 18.12
C LYS A 121 -8.92 7.26 19.09
N LEU A 122 -8.11 6.94 20.09
CA LEU A 122 -8.43 6.02 21.18
C LEU A 122 -8.38 6.69 22.56
N SER A 123 -8.39 8.02 22.64
CA SER A 123 -8.33 8.79 23.90
C SER A 123 -9.55 8.58 24.79
N ASP A 124 -10.74 8.42 24.22
CA ASP A 124 -12.01 8.37 24.97
C ASP A 124 -12.32 7.00 25.57
N ILE A 125 -11.44 6.00 25.35
CA ILE A 125 -11.65 4.61 25.78
C ILE A 125 -10.98 4.35 27.15
N ASN A 126 -11.25 5.25 28.12
CA ASN A 126 -10.66 5.19 29.45
C ASN A 126 -10.95 3.86 30.15
N ASN A 127 -9.90 3.20 30.62
CA ASN A 127 -9.90 2.01 31.50
C ASN A 127 -10.61 0.75 30.96
N LYS A 128 -11.08 0.75 29.71
CA LYS A 128 -11.66 -0.44 29.10
C LYS A 128 -10.56 -1.45 28.81
N PRO A 129 -10.64 -2.69 29.30
CA PRO A 129 -9.63 -3.70 29.02
C PRO A 129 -9.61 -4.09 27.53
N VAL A 130 -8.40 -4.31 26.99
CA VAL A 130 -8.17 -4.57 25.56
C VAL A 130 -8.91 -5.79 25.03
N LYS A 131 -9.24 -6.78 25.87
CA LYS A 131 -10.08 -7.93 25.50
C LYS A 131 -11.47 -7.53 24.95
N GLN A 132 -11.95 -6.34 25.26
CA GLN A 132 -13.24 -5.82 24.80
C GLN A 132 -13.13 -4.93 23.55
N PHE A 133 -11.92 -4.79 22.99
CA PHE A 133 -11.68 -3.99 21.80
C PHE A 133 -12.12 -4.76 20.55
N SER A 134 -12.68 -4.04 19.58
CA SER A 134 -12.86 -4.54 18.22
C SER A 134 -11.51 -4.78 17.54
N LEU A 135 -11.48 -5.49 16.42
CA LEU A 135 -10.27 -5.70 15.63
C LEU A 135 -9.64 -4.35 15.24
N GLY A 136 -10.44 -3.41 14.75
CA GLY A 136 -9.97 -2.07 14.37
C GLY A 136 -9.41 -1.26 15.54
N MET A 137 -9.99 -1.39 16.73
CA MET A 137 -9.42 -0.77 17.93
C MET A 137 -8.09 -1.40 18.32
N LYS A 138 -7.95 -2.73 18.24
CA LYS A 138 -6.68 -3.42 18.49
C LYS A 138 -5.62 -3.03 17.47
N GLN A 139 -6.00 -2.90 16.20
CA GLN A 139 -5.09 -2.47 15.15
C GLN A 139 -4.59 -1.04 15.40
N ARG A 140 -5.49 -0.09 15.71
CA ARG A 140 -5.13 1.29 16.07
C ARG A 140 -4.23 1.34 17.31
N LEU A 141 -4.52 0.55 18.33
CA LEU A 141 -3.66 0.44 19.50
C LEU A 141 -2.26 -0.11 19.16
N GLY A 142 -2.17 -1.06 18.21
CA GLY A 142 -0.90 -1.54 17.67
C GLY A 142 -0.08 -0.43 17.03
N ILE A 143 -0.74 0.42 16.23
CA ILE A 143 -0.09 1.59 15.63
C ILE A 143 0.34 2.58 16.72
N ALA A 144 -0.53 2.89 17.70
CA ALA A 144 -0.16 3.73 18.83
C ALA A 144 1.10 3.23 19.55
N ARG A 145 1.18 1.91 19.78
CA ARG A 145 2.36 1.27 20.38
C ARG A 145 3.61 1.45 19.52
N ALA A 146 3.47 1.27 18.20
CA ALA A 146 4.60 1.36 17.28
C ALA A 146 5.12 2.79 17.10
N VAL A 147 4.25 3.82 17.24
CA VAL A 147 4.64 5.24 17.06
C VAL A 147 5.00 5.97 18.33
N MET A 148 4.68 5.42 19.51
CA MET A 148 4.89 6.14 20.79
C MET A 148 6.36 6.47 21.08
N THR A 149 7.29 5.70 20.53
CA THR A 149 8.74 5.94 20.62
C THR A 149 9.26 6.91 19.57
N LYS A 150 8.38 7.52 18.78
CA LYS A 150 8.70 8.47 17.70
C LYS A 150 9.72 7.90 16.68
N PRO A 151 9.45 6.74 16.08
CA PRO A 151 10.37 6.11 15.15
C PRO A 151 10.54 6.93 13.86
N GLU A 152 11.66 6.76 13.16
CA GLU A 152 11.90 7.35 11.85
C GLU A 152 11.30 6.52 10.71
N LEU A 153 11.17 5.20 10.93
CA LEU A 153 10.54 4.26 10.00
C LEU A 153 9.48 3.42 10.73
N LEU A 154 8.27 3.40 10.18
CA LEU A 154 7.17 2.59 10.64
C LEU A 154 6.90 1.47 9.62
N ILE A 155 6.94 0.22 10.06
CA ILE A 155 6.74 -0.97 9.24
C ILE A 155 5.44 -1.66 9.66
N LEU A 156 4.49 -1.75 8.73
CA LEU A 156 3.15 -2.27 8.99
C LEU A 156 2.82 -3.41 8.01
N ASP A 157 2.69 -4.62 8.53
CA ASP A 157 2.33 -5.79 7.74
C ASP A 157 0.81 -5.98 7.75
N GLU A 158 0.18 -5.80 6.58
CA GLU A 158 -1.27 -5.93 6.35
C GLU A 158 -2.14 -5.15 7.37
N PRO A 159 -1.87 -3.85 7.67
CA PRO A 159 -2.48 -3.15 8.79
C PRO A 159 -3.98 -2.90 8.65
N ILE A 160 -4.52 -2.96 7.43
CA ILE A 160 -5.94 -2.71 7.12
C ILE A 160 -6.75 -4.00 6.96
N ASN A 161 -6.10 -5.16 7.03
CA ASN A 161 -6.75 -6.45 6.81
C ASN A 161 -7.84 -6.74 7.86
N GLY A 162 -9.03 -7.11 7.39
CA GLY A 162 -10.17 -7.46 8.25
C GLY A 162 -10.88 -6.28 8.89
N LEU A 163 -10.58 -5.05 8.48
CA LEU A 163 -11.30 -3.85 8.91
C LEU A 163 -12.51 -3.56 8.02
N ASP A 164 -13.49 -2.90 8.59
CA ASP A 164 -14.61 -2.33 7.84
C ASP A 164 -14.18 -1.06 7.07
N PRO A 165 -14.94 -0.60 6.06
CA PRO A 165 -14.58 0.57 5.26
C PRO A 165 -14.34 1.85 6.07
N VAL A 166 -15.01 2.02 7.20
CA VAL A 166 -14.82 3.19 8.08
C VAL A 166 -13.46 3.10 8.77
N GLY A 167 -13.11 1.93 9.32
CA GLY A 167 -11.82 1.69 9.96
C GLY A 167 -10.65 1.84 8.98
N ILE A 168 -10.80 1.37 7.73
CA ILE A 168 -9.81 1.54 6.67
C ILE A 168 -9.57 3.03 6.39
N LYS A 169 -10.65 3.82 6.23
CA LYS A 169 -10.54 5.26 6.00
C LYS A 169 -9.82 5.98 7.15
N GLU A 170 -10.19 5.64 8.39
CA GLU A 170 -9.56 6.24 9.58
C GLU A 170 -8.06 5.93 9.64
N LEU A 171 -7.64 4.69 9.33
CA LEU A 171 -6.23 4.33 9.31
C LEU A 171 -5.46 5.03 8.17
N ARG A 172 -6.06 5.17 7.00
CA ARG A 172 -5.45 5.94 5.91
C ARG A 172 -5.17 7.39 6.30
N ASP A 173 -6.11 8.02 7.01
CA ASP A 173 -5.93 9.38 7.51
C ASP A 173 -4.77 9.43 8.54
N VAL A 174 -4.67 8.44 9.41
CA VAL A 174 -3.54 8.30 10.35
C VAL A 174 -2.21 8.14 9.59
N PHE A 175 -2.13 7.29 8.56
CA PHE A 175 -0.89 7.10 7.78
C PHE A 175 -0.45 8.40 7.09
N ARG A 176 -1.39 9.13 6.48
CA ARG A 176 -1.09 10.44 5.87
C ARG A 176 -0.57 11.44 6.90
N MET A 177 -1.21 11.53 8.04
CA MET A 177 -0.80 12.41 9.13
C MET A 177 0.61 12.06 9.62
N LEU A 178 0.90 10.77 9.87
CA LEU A 178 2.23 10.31 10.29
C LEU A 178 3.33 10.71 9.29
N SER A 179 3.08 10.54 8.00
CA SER A 179 4.04 10.91 6.96
C SER A 179 4.13 12.43 6.77
N ARG A 180 3.00 13.15 6.61
CA ARG A 180 3.00 14.55 6.18
C ARG A 180 3.25 15.53 7.32
N GLU A 181 2.73 15.26 8.52
CA GLU A 181 2.83 16.18 9.66
C GLU A 181 3.97 15.80 10.59
N TYR A 182 4.23 14.50 10.77
CA TYR A 182 5.30 14.01 11.64
C TYR A 182 6.59 13.63 10.91
N GLY A 183 6.59 13.63 9.57
CA GLY A 183 7.77 13.31 8.76
C GLY A 183 8.23 11.86 8.86
N MET A 184 7.38 10.96 9.35
CA MET A 184 7.71 9.54 9.46
C MET A 184 7.73 8.88 8.09
N THR A 185 8.67 7.98 7.90
CA THR A 185 8.69 7.07 6.73
C THR A 185 7.84 5.86 7.03
N LEU A 186 6.97 5.44 6.09
CA LEU A 186 6.10 4.28 6.28
C LEU A 186 6.38 3.22 5.22
N LEU A 187 6.53 1.96 5.65
CA LEU A 187 6.49 0.77 4.78
C LEU A 187 5.24 -0.02 5.13
N ILE A 188 4.29 -0.08 4.21
CA ILE A 188 2.98 -0.71 4.44
C ILE A 188 2.79 -1.84 3.42
N SER A 189 2.66 -3.09 3.89
CA SER A 189 2.28 -4.20 3.01
C SER A 189 0.76 -4.29 2.85
N SER A 190 0.34 -4.71 1.66
CA SER A 190 -1.06 -5.05 1.40
C SER A 190 -1.18 -5.99 0.21
N HIS A 191 -2.28 -6.72 0.15
CA HIS A 191 -2.76 -7.39 -1.06
C HIS A 191 -3.90 -6.61 -1.73
N LEU A 192 -4.38 -5.53 -1.11
CA LEU A 192 -5.48 -4.68 -1.61
C LEU A 192 -4.91 -3.44 -2.31
N LEU A 193 -4.83 -3.51 -3.63
CA LEU A 193 -4.23 -2.48 -4.47
C LEU A 193 -4.91 -1.11 -4.31
N GLY A 194 -6.25 -1.07 -4.41
CA GLY A 194 -7.02 0.17 -4.35
C GLY A 194 -6.92 0.93 -3.03
N GLU A 195 -6.56 0.24 -1.93
CA GLU A 195 -6.40 0.89 -0.63
C GLU A 195 -5.02 1.57 -0.50
N ILE A 196 -3.97 0.90 -1.01
CA ILE A 196 -2.61 1.46 -1.00
C ILE A 196 -2.46 2.60 -2.00
N GLU A 197 -3.10 2.51 -3.17
CA GLU A 197 -3.13 3.57 -4.19
C GLU A 197 -3.54 4.94 -3.61
N GLN A 198 -4.42 4.91 -2.61
CA GLN A 198 -4.93 6.14 -2.01
C GLN A 198 -3.95 6.82 -1.06
N VAL A 199 -2.94 6.13 -0.54
CA VAL A 199 -2.03 6.68 0.48
C VAL A 199 -0.56 6.67 0.06
N ALA A 200 -0.13 5.72 -0.76
CA ALA A 200 1.27 5.55 -1.12
C ALA A 200 1.81 6.67 -2.02
N ASP A 201 3.09 6.96 -1.86
CA ASP A 201 3.88 7.80 -2.75
C ASP A 201 4.66 6.95 -3.75
N THR A 202 5.15 5.80 -3.31
CA THR A 202 5.86 4.80 -4.12
C THR A 202 5.26 3.43 -3.85
N ILE A 203 5.21 2.59 -4.88
CA ILE A 203 4.71 1.23 -4.79
C ILE A 203 5.78 0.26 -5.30
N GLY A 204 6.08 -0.76 -4.50
CA GLY A 204 6.84 -1.92 -4.89
C GLY A 204 5.93 -3.14 -5.00
N VAL A 205 5.96 -3.83 -6.14
CA VAL A 205 5.17 -5.05 -6.36
C VAL A 205 6.07 -6.27 -6.27
N ILE A 206 5.72 -7.17 -5.35
CA ILE A 206 6.41 -8.45 -5.16
C ILE A 206 5.53 -9.62 -5.61
N ARG A 207 6.11 -10.54 -6.35
CA ARG A 207 5.50 -11.81 -6.76
C ARG A 207 6.53 -12.92 -6.67
N GLU A 208 6.14 -14.06 -6.11
CA GLU A 208 7.02 -15.24 -5.98
C GLU A 208 8.40 -14.95 -5.39
N GLY A 209 8.45 -14.07 -4.39
CA GLY A 209 9.68 -13.68 -3.71
C GLY A 209 10.54 -12.66 -4.45
N ARG A 210 10.14 -12.15 -5.61
CA ARG A 210 10.89 -11.19 -6.42
C ARG A 210 10.17 -9.85 -6.51
N LEU A 211 10.92 -8.75 -6.40
CA LEU A 211 10.39 -7.42 -6.70
C LEU A 211 10.26 -7.27 -8.22
N MET A 212 9.02 -7.20 -8.69
CA MET A 212 8.72 -7.11 -10.12
C MET A 212 8.88 -5.69 -10.64
N GLU A 213 8.45 -4.71 -9.87
CA GLU A 213 8.50 -3.30 -10.22
C GLU A 213 8.50 -2.41 -8.98
N GLU A 214 9.15 -1.26 -9.09
CA GLU A 214 9.10 -0.16 -8.13
C GLU A 214 8.75 1.11 -8.90
N VAL A 215 7.63 1.77 -8.55
CA VAL A 215 7.09 2.91 -9.30
C VAL A 215 6.54 3.99 -8.39
N SER A 216 6.81 5.26 -8.70
CA SER A 216 6.20 6.38 -7.97
C SER A 216 4.77 6.62 -8.44
N MET A 217 3.87 6.94 -7.51
CA MET A 217 2.48 7.28 -7.83
C MET A 217 2.38 8.55 -8.66
N GLU A 218 3.33 9.47 -8.53
CA GLU A 218 3.41 10.66 -9.38
C GLU A 218 3.62 10.30 -10.85
N SER A 219 4.50 9.32 -11.14
CA SER A 219 4.75 8.87 -12.51
C SER A 219 3.55 8.16 -13.13
N ILE A 220 2.71 7.50 -12.33
CA ILE A 220 1.48 6.85 -12.79
C ILE A 220 0.40 7.91 -13.04
N ARG A 221 0.19 8.82 -12.09
CA ARG A 221 -0.80 9.91 -12.21
C ARG A 221 -0.46 10.91 -13.31
N GLY A 222 0.84 11.15 -13.57
CA GLY A 222 1.32 12.06 -14.61
C GLY A 222 1.24 11.49 -16.03
N ARG A 223 1.08 10.20 -16.21
CA ARG A 223 0.77 9.58 -17.51
C ARG A 223 -0.73 9.71 -17.74
N ASN A 224 -1.23 10.90 -18.12
CA ASN A 224 -2.62 11.20 -18.43
C ASN A 224 -3.42 9.99 -18.89
N SER A 225 -4.09 9.36 -17.98
CA SER A 225 -4.74 8.11 -18.26
C SER A 225 -6.20 8.15 -17.83
N HIS A 226 -6.88 9.20 -18.29
CA HIS A 226 -8.32 9.15 -18.41
C HIS A 226 -8.65 8.38 -19.65
N TYR A 227 -9.55 7.45 -19.57
CA TYR A 227 -10.13 6.83 -20.75
C TYR A 227 -11.66 6.81 -20.62
N ILE A 228 -12.31 6.75 -21.76
CA ILE A 228 -13.74 6.51 -21.81
C ILE A 228 -13.93 5.01 -22.02
N GLU A 229 -14.65 4.36 -21.10
CA GLU A 229 -15.03 2.97 -21.20
C GLU A 229 -16.40 2.88 -21.85
N LEU A 230 -16.46 2.20 -22.98
CA LEU A 230 -17.67 1.90 -23.72
C LEU A 230 -17.95 0.39 -23.64
N VAL A 231 -19.14 0.06 -23.12
CA VAL A 231 -19.68 -1.31 -23.19
C VAL A 231 -20.78 -1.33 -24.25
N THR A 232 -20.63 -2.21 -25.24
CA THR A 232 -21.52 -2.29 -26.40
C THR A 232 -21.69 -3.73 -26.85
N PRO A 233 -22.89 -4.16 -27.28
CA PRO A 233 -23.07 -5.50 -27.84
C PRO A 233 -22.45 -5.69 -29.26
N ASP A 234 -22.08 -4.59 -29.93
CA ASP A 234 -21.51 -4.63 -31.29
C ASP A 234 -20.22 -3.80 -31.38
N SER A 235 -19.12 -4.42 -30.98
CA SER A 235 -17.79 -3.78 -31.04
C SER A 235 -17.38 -3.39 -32.45
N THR A 236 -17.81 -4.14 -33.49
CA THR A 236 -17.43 -3.87 -34.88
C THR A 236 -18.03 -2.59 -35.39
N LYS A 237 -19.34 -2.39 -35.15
CA LYS A 237 -20.01 -1.12 -35.45
C LYS A 237 -19.44 0.05 -34.67
N ALA A 238 -19.19 -0.16 -33.36
CA ALA A 238 -18.61 0.86 -32.51
C ALA A 238 -17.25 1.33 -33.04
N VAL A 239 -16.35 0.41 -33.37
CA VAL A 239 -15.03 0.72 -33.95
C VAL A 239 -15.18 1.49 -35.28
N TYR A 240 -16.14 1.15 -36.10
CA TYR A 240 -16.41 1.87 -37.36
C TYR A 240 -16.82 3.34 -37.06
N VAL A 241 -17.75 3.56 -36.14
CA VAL A 241 -18.17 4.91 -35.74
C VAL A 241 -17.01 5.70 -35.17
N LEU A 242 -16.24 5.10 -34.27
CA LEU A 242 -15.08 5.76 -33.60
C LEU A 242 -14.05 6.23 -34.65
N SER A 243 -13.65 5.31 -35.56
CA SER A 243 -12.58 5.62 -36.53
C SER A 243 -13.05 6.44 -37.72
N HIS A 244 -14.24 6.16 -38.32
CA HIS A 244 -14.64 6.78 -39.57
C HIS A 244 -15.56 7.98 -39.41
N GLN A 245 -16.39 8.04 -38.36
CA GLN A 245 -17.28 9.16 -38.15
C GLN A 245 -16.69 10.21 -37.21
N LEU A 246 -15.98 9.75 -36.16
CA LEU A 246 -15.36 10.64 -35.14
C LEU A 246 -13.87 10.89 -35.41
N GLY A 247 -13.22 10.13 -36.29
CA GLY A 247 -11.78 10.28 -36.56
C GLY A 247 -10.88 9.89 -35.39
N LEU A 248 -11.40 9.16 -34.41
CA LEU A 248 -10.65 8.73 -33.25
C LEU A 248 -9.76 7.55 -33.64
N ASN A 249 -8.47 7.65 -33.35
CA ASN A 249 -7.49 6.59 -33.62
C ASN A 249 -6.88 5.99 -32.34
N ASN A 250 -7.09 6.65 -31.19
CA ASN A 250 -6.51 6.24 -29.94
C ASN A 250 -7.56 5.50 -29.08
N PHE A 251 -7.88 4.28 -29.48
CA PHE A 251 -8.76 3.39 -28.71
C PHE A 251 -8.29 1.94 -28.81
N LYS A 252 -8.73 1.08 -27.89
CA LYS A 252 -8.36 -0.33 -27.78
C LYS A 252 -9.60 -1.18 -27.47
N VAL A 253 -9.81 -2.23 -28.20
CA VAL A 253 -10.80 -3.25 -27.87
C VAL A 253 -10.15 -4.20 -26.88
N MET A 254 -10.66 -4.22 -25.64
CA MET A 254 -10.12 -5.02 -24.56
C MET A 254 -10.67 -6.45 -24.60
N ASP A 255 -12.01 -6.56 -24.69
CA ASP A 255 -12.76 -7.79 -24.80
C ASP A 255 -13.93 -7.61 -25.79
N PRO A 256 -14.57 -8.69 -26.27
CA PRO A 256 -15.79 -8.57 -27.02
C PRO A 256 -16.83 -7.76 -26.24
N GLY A 257 -17.19 -6.58 -26.78
CA GLY A 257 -18.13 -5.67 -26.13
C GLY A 257 -17.50 -4.59 -25.24
N LEU A 258 -16.19 -4.59 -24.99
CA LEU A 258 -15.52 -3.59 -24.15
C LEU A 258 -14.46 -2.81 -24.94
N ILE A 259 -14.65 -1.50 -25.07
CA ILE A 259 -13.72 -0.60 -25.79
C ILE A 259 -13.25 0.50 -24.82
N ARG A 260 -11.95 0.74 -24.77
CA ARG A 260 -11.35 1.88 -24.05
C ARG A 260 -10.87 2.92 -25.04
N ILE A 261 -11.29 4.17 -24.88
CA ILE A 261 -10.99 5.31 -25.75
C ILE A 261 -10.13 6.28 -24.98
N TYR A 262 -8.90 6.51 -25.43
CA TYR A 262 -7.87 7.33 -24.79
C TYR A 262 -7.79 8.72 -25.45
N ASP A 263 -8.92 9.36 -25.65
CA ASP A 263 -9.02 10.68 -26.25
C ASP A 263 -9.62 11.68 -25.28
N ASP A 264 -8.85 12.74 -24.97
CA ASP A 264 -9.26 13.77 -24.01
C ASP A 264 -10.13 14.87 -24.65
N GLY A 265 -10.19 14.92 -25.99
CA GLY A 265 -10.90 15.98 -26.74
C GLY A 265 -12.39 15.71 -26.90
N ILE A 266 -12.85 14.46 -26.75
CA ILE A 266 -14.25 14.12 -26.93
C ILE A 266 -15.03 14.12 -25.62
N THR A 267 -16.25 14.71 -25.62
CA THR A 267 -17.15 14.63 -24.47
C THR A 267 -17.95 13.31 -24.51
N LEU A 268 -18.36 12.83 -23.31
CA LEU A 268 -19.27 11.66 -23.24
C LEU A 268 -20.56 11.89 -24.01
N SER A 269 -21.06 13.13 -24.02
CA SER A 269 -22.29 13.50 -24.73
C SER A 269 -22.15 13.37 -26.24
N ASP A 270 -21.05 13.91 -26.80
CA ASP A 270 -20.81 13.86 -28.24
C ASP A 270 -20.53 12.42 -28.71
N LEU A 271 -19.76 11.69 -27.91
CA LEU A 271 -19.50 10.28 -28.17
C LEU A 271 -20.79 9.45 -28.17
N ASN A 272 -21.63 9.61 -27.12
CA ASN A 272 -22.91 8.89 -27.04
C ASN A 272 -23.82 9.23 -28.21
N LYS A 273 -23.91 10.52 -28.55
CA LYS A 273 -24.71 10.97 -29.71
C LYS A 273 -24.26 10.32 -31.04
N ALA A 274 -22.95 10.29 -31.26
CA ALA A 274 -22.40 9.67 -32.49
C ALA A 274 -22.66 8.17 -32.53
N LEU A 275 -22.48 7.46 -31.39
CA LEU A 275 -22.74 6.03 -31.32
C LEU A 275 -24.22 5.71 -31.60
N VAL A 276 -25.15 6.44 -31.00
CA VAL A 276 -26.60 6.25 -31.20
C VAL A 276 -27.02 6.56 -32.64
N LEU A 277 -26.46 7.65 -33.22
CA LEU A 277 -26.72 7.99 -34.65
C LEU A 277 -26.12 6.93 -35.60
N GLY A 278 -25.05 6.28 -35.19
CA GLY A 278 -24.44 5.16 -35.92
C GLY A 278 -25.12 3.80 -35.68
N ASP A 279 -26.30 3.79 -35.01
CA ASP A 279 -27.04 2.57 -34.66
C ASP A 279 -26.21 1.56 -33.86
N VAL A 280 -25.38 2.08 -32.93
CA VAL A 280 -24.59 1.31 -31.94
C VAL A 280 -25.33 1.28 -30.61
N GLY A 281 -25.60 0.10 -30.11
CA GLY A 281 -26.15 -0.09 -28.77
C GLY A 281 -25.11 0.30 -27.71
N VAL A 282 -25.46 1.19 -26.76
CA VAL A 282 -24.62 1.60 -25.67
C VAL A 282 -25.19 1.04 -24.37
N GLU A 283 -24.50 0.10 -23.74
CA GLU A 283 -24.90 -0.46 -22.45
C GLU A 283 -24.31 0.33 -21.30
N ASN A 284 -23.05 0.76 -21.43
CA ASN A 284 -22.40 1.67 -20.48
C ASN A 284 -21.44 2.60 -21.22
N LEU A 285 -21.39 3.85 -20.79
CA LEU A 285 -20.44 4.85 -21.25
C LEU A 285 -20.00 5.69 -20.07
N SER A 286 -18.77 5.52 -19.63
CA SER A 286 -18.26 6.20 -18.44
C SER A 286 -16.82 6.64 -18.61
N ARG A 287 -16.47 7.81 -18.04
CA ARG A 287 -15.07 8.24 -17.97
C ARG A 287 -14.43 7.56 -16.75
N LYS A 288 -13.35 6.86 -16.99
CA LYS A 288 -12.55 6.15 -16.01
C LYS A 288 -11.18 6.78 -15.90
N HIS A 289 -10.58 6.64 -14.71
CA HIS A 289 -9.17 6.87 -14.53
C HIS A 289 -8.45 5.53 -14.68
N HIS A 290 -7.27 5.55 -15.28
CA HIS A 290 -6.39 4.38 -15.27
C HIS A 290 -6.07 4.06 -13.82
N SER A 291 -6.54 2.96 -13.34
CA SER A 291 -6.25 2.50 -12.00
C SER A 291 -4.84 1.90 -11.96
N LEU A 292 -4.29 1.83 -10.75
CA LEU A 292 -3.05 1.09 -10.52
C LEU A 292 -3.18 -0.37 -10.98
N GLU A 293 -4.38 -0.94 -10.85
CA GLU A 293 -4.70 -2.29 -11.30
C GLU A 293 -4.58 -2.42 -12.83
N ASP A 294 -5.10 -1.44 -13.59
CA ASP A 294 -4.93 -1.39 -15.05
C ASP A 294 -3.46 -1.30 -15.44
N TYR A 295 -2.68 -0.46 -14.75
CA TYR A 295 -1.24 -0.32 -14.98
C TYR A 295 -0.50 -1.64 -14.82
N PHE A 296 -0.78 -2.37 -13.74
CA PHE A 296 -0.11 -3.64 -13.48
C PHE A 296 -0.60 -4.77 -14.37
N MET A 297 -1.90 -4.82 -14.72
CA MET A 297 -2.44 -5.79 -15.68
C MET A 297 -1.80 -5.66 -17.06
N GLU A 298 -1.51 -4.44 -17.51
CA GLU A 298 -0.83 -4.21 -18.79
C GLU A 298 0.64 -4.65 -18.77
N ARG A 299 1.34 -4.54 -17.62
CA ARG A 299 2.78 -4.81 -17.54
C ARG A 299 3.14 -6.21 -17.08
N ILE A 300 2.38 -6.78 -16.18
CA ILE A 300 2.71 -8.09 -15.56
C ILE A 300 2.02 -9.25 -16.30
N GLY A 301 1.17 -8.95 -17.31
CA GLY A 301 0.50 -9.94 -18.16
C GLY A 301 -0.58 -10.73 -17.44
N GLY A 302 -1.82 -10.25 -17.49
CA GLY A 302 -3.09 -10.99 -17.49
C GLY A 302 -3.48 -11.90 -16.32
N GLU A 303 -2.62 -12.24 -15.41
CA GLU A 303 -2.98 -12.99 -14.19
C GLU A 303 -3.04 -12.03 -13.02
N GLY A 304 -4.24 -11.83 -12.49
CA GLY A 304 -4.52 -10.84 -11.44
C GLY A 304 -3.56 -10.83 -10.27
N ILE A 305 -3.30 -9.65 -9.74
CA ILE A 305 -2.54 -9.41 -8.50
C ILE A 305 -3.41 -9.77 -7.27
N ALA A 306 -4.67 -10.13 -7.48
CA ALA A 306 -5.63 -10.51 -6.44
C ALA A 306 -5.50 -11.96 -6.01
#